data_a8d4dab196b026411a08fdfca3952e3d
#
_entry.id   a8d4dab196b026411a08fdfca3952e3d
#
_cell.length_a   1.000
_cell.length_b   1.000
_cell.length_c   1.000
_cell.angle_alpha   90.00
_cell.angle_beta   90.00
_cell.angle_gamma   90.00
#
_symmetry.space_group_name_H-M   'P 1'
#
loop_
_entity.id
_entity.type
_entity.pdbx_description
1 polymer ?
#
loop_
_entity_poly.entity_id
_entity_poly.type
_entity_poly.pdbx_seq_one_letter_code
_entity_poly.pdbx_strand_id
1 'polypeptide(L)'
;MPTHDEICVTQKKKRIAGVQITVVHHRSFEGSSVVEDTEDWFAQDVFGNVWYFGEDTIELPSRSTEGSWQAGVNDADAGFIMLADPHVGDRYYQEFARNVAEDQAKVLSLDESVTVQGMTYNNVLLTQETSRLDPGIVEHKYYAPGVGFVLGVMVKGGDERTELVRQSTCSE
;
A
#
# COMPACT_ATOMS: atom_id res chain seq x y z
N MET A 1 12.38 9.08 16.90
CA MET A 1 12.89 9.98 15.85
C MET A 1 11.76 10.18 14.85
N PRO A 2 11.71 11.28 14.06
CA PRO A 2 10.67 11.40 13.03
C PRO A 2 10.86 10.30 11.98
N THR A 3 9.76 9.72 11.56
CA THR A 3 9.70 8.71 10.50
C THR A 3 9.12 9.32 9.23
N HIS A 4 9.53 8.88 8.08
CA HIS A 4 8.91 9.22 6.80
C HIS A 4 9.16 8.14 5.75
N ASP A 5 8.28 8.09 4.76
CA ASP A 5 8.36 7.18 3.63
C ASP A 5 8.56 7.95 2.33
N GLU A 6 9.36 7.39 1.44
CA GLU A 6 9.53 7.86 0.07
C GLU A 6 9.03 6.76 -0.89
N ILE A 7 8.01 7.07 -1.68
CA ILE A 7 7.42 6.15 -2.65
C ILE A 7 7.61 6.70 -4.06
N CYS A 8 8.28 5.94 -4.91
CA CYS A 8 8.62 6.32 -6.29
C CYS A 8 8.08 5.31 -7.30
N VAL A 9 7.17 5.75 -8.16
CA VAL A 9 6.74 4.93 -9.32
C VAL A 9 7.83 4.98 -10.37
N THR A 10 8.60 3.89 -10.51
CA THR A 10 9.76 3.83 -11.40
C THR A 10 9.38 3.54 -12.85
N GLN A 11 10.36 3.65 -13.76
CA GLN A 11 10.21 3.18 -15.15
C GLN A 11 10.53 1.68 -15.32
N LYS A 12 11.00 1.02 -14.27
CA LYS A 12 11.32 -0.40 -14.28
C LYS A 12 10.08 -1.24 -14.51
N LYS A 13 10.22 -2.28 -15.30
CA LYS A 13 9.17 -3.28 -15.56
C LYS A 13 9.68 -4.67 -15.23
N LYS A 14 8.82 -5.49 -14.64
CA LYS A 14 9.07 -6.90 -14.35
C LYS A 14 7.92 -7.73 -14.93
N ARG A 15 8.11 -9.01 -15.17
CA ARG A 15 7.03 -9.92 -15.55
C ARG A 15 6.80 -10.94 -14.44
N ILE A 16 5.56 -10.97 -13.90
CA ILE A 16 5.15 -11.88 -12.85
C ILE A 16 3.87 -12.59 -13.31
N ALA A 17 3.81 -13.91 -13.21
CA ALA A 17 2.67 -14.74 -13.63
C ALA A 17 2.16 -14.40 -15.06
N GLY A 18 3.08 -13.99 -15.98
CA GLY A 18 2.74 -13.60 -17.33
C GLY A 18 2.28 -12.15 -17.52
N VAL A 19 2.04 -11.41 -16.43
CA VAL A 19 1.61 -10.00 -16.44
C VAL A 19 2.83 -9.09 -16.40
N GLN A 20 2.80 -7.99 -17.17
CA GLN A 20 3.80 -6.93 -17.07
C GLN A 20 3.41 -5.98 -15.93
N ILE A 21 4.26 -5.91 -14.91
CA ILE A 21 4.06 -5.07 -13.75
C ILE A 21 4.97 -3.84 -13.76
N THR A 22 4.56 -2.80 -13.04
CA THR A 22 5.37 -1.62 -12.73
C THR A 22 6.01 -1.83 -11.36
N VAL A 23 7.31 -1.56 -11.26
CA VAL A 23 8.03 -1.54 -9.99
C VAL A 23 7.85 -0.17 -9.35
N VAL A 24 7.42 -0.17 -8.10
CA VAL A 24 7.38 1.00 -7.23
C VAL A 24 8.44 0.81 -6.16
N HIS A 25 9.31 1.79 -6.00
CA HIS A 25 10.35 1.76 -4.97
C HIS A 25 9.84 2.49 -3.73
N HIS A 26 9.80 1.81 -2.62
CA HIS A 26 9.37 2.33 -1.32
C HIS A 26 10.52 2.23 -0.33
N ARG A 27 10.84 3.34 0.34
CA ARG A 27 11.85 3.39 1.40
C ARG A 27 11.27 4.03 2.63
N SER A 28 11.44 3.36 3.77
CA SER A 28 11.08 3.89 5.08
C SER A 28 12.32 4.38 5.82
N PHE A 29 12.18 5.50 6.51
CA PHE A 29 13.26 6.16 7.20
C PHE A 29 12.95 6.41 8.68
N GLU A 30 13.97 6.24 9.52
CA GLU A 30 14.02 6.82 10.86
C GLU A 30 15.09 7.92 10.91
N GLY A 31 14.64 9.18 11.02
CA GLY A 31 15.52 10.34 10.86
C GLY A 31 16.10 10.40 9.45
N SER A 32 17.40 10.18 9.28
CA SER A 32 18.10 10.12 7.99
C SER A 32 18.53 8.70 7.58
N SER A 33 18.21 7.70 8.40
CA SER A 33 18.61 6.31 8.13
C SER A 33 17.49 5.55 7.44
N VAL A 34 17.80 4.89 6.34
CA VAL A 34 16.88 3.92 5.73
C VAL A 34 16.76 2.72 6.66
N VAL A 35 15.54 2.37 7.04
CA VAL A 35 15.24 1.20 7.89
C VAL A 35 14.55 0.10 7.11
N GLU A 36 13.92 0.44 5.96
CA GLU A 36 13.34 -0.52 5.04
C GLU A 36 13.51 -0.03 3.60
N ASP A 37 13.81 -0.97 2.69
CA ASP A 37 13.97 -0.74 1.26
C ASP A 37 13.18 -1.82 0.51
N THR A 38 12.13 -1.43 -0.20
CA THR A 38 11.15 -2.34 -0.79
C THR A 38 10.91 -2.03 -2.27
N GLU A 39 10.88 -3.06 -3.13
CA GLU A 39 10.36 -2.99 -4.49
C GLU A 39 8.96 -3.63 -4.52
N ASP A 40 7.93 -2.81 -4.58
CA ASP A 40 6.54 -3.22 -4.75
C ASP A 40 6.18 -3.44 -6.23
N TRP A 41 5.27 -4.38 -6.51
CA TRP A 41 4.94 -4.77 -7.88
C TRP A 41 3.45 -4.62 -8.19
N PHE A 42 3.11 -3.61 -9.01
CA PHE A 42 1.74 -3.29 -9.36
C PHE A 42 1.44 -3.46 -10.84
N ALA A 43 0.19 -3.77 -11.16
CA ALA A 43 -0.34 -3.71 -12.51
C ALA A 43 -1.76 -3.13 -12.51
N GLN A 44 -2.13 -2.43 -13.58
CA GLN A 44 -3.50 -2.00 -13.79
C GLN A 44 -4.14 -2.88 -14.88
N ASP A 45 -5.36 -3.38 -14.63
CA ASP A 45 -6.10 -4.15 -15.61
C ASP A 45 -6.89 -3.24 -16.58
N VAL A 46 -7.53 -3.84 -17.58
CA VAL A 46 -8.30 -3.12 -18.62
C VAL A 46 -9.56 -2.44 -18.07
N PHE A 47 -10.00 -2.80 -16.88
CA PHE A 47 -11.15 -2.19 -16.20
C PHE A 47 -10.72 -1.03 -15.29
N GLY A 48 -9.42 -0.88 -15.06
CA GLY A 48 -8.84 0.16 -14.20
C GLY A 48 -8.52 -0.26 -12.77
N ASN A 49 -8.78 -1.52 -12.39
CA ASN A 49 -8.38 -2.00 -11.07
C ASN A 49 -6.85 -2.06 -10.97
N VAL A 50 -6.32 -1.67 -9.83
CA VAL A 50 -4.89 -1.80 -9.52
C VAL A 50 -4.66 -3.05 -8.69
N TRP A 51 -3.83 -3.94 -9.21
CA TRP A 51 -3.46 -5.20 -8.59
C TRP A 51 -2.07 -5.11 -7.97
N TYR A 52 -1.90 -5.79 -6.85
CA TYR A 52 -0.64 -5.98 -6.16
C TYR A 52 -0.14 -7.41 -6.36
N PHE A 53 1.06 -7.54 -6.89
CA PHE A 53 1.67 -8.82 -7.26
C PHE A 53 2.75 -9.27 -6.29
N GLY A 54 3.00 -8.51 -5.24
CA GLY A 54 3.99 -8.81 -4.22
C GLY A 54 5.06 -7.74 -4.09
N GLU A 55 6.06 -8.07 -3.29
CA GLU A 55 7.16 -7.19 -2.94
C GLU A 55 8.47 -7.96 -2.70
N ASP A 56 9.58 -7.24 -2.80
CA ASP A 56 10.90 -7.67 -2.34
C ASP A 56 11.40 -6.62 -1.36
N THR A 57 11.32 -6.93 -0.07
CA THR A 57 11.64 -6.03 1.03
C THR A 57 12.94 -6.43 1.73
N ILE A 58 13.68 -5.45 2.20
CA ILE A 58 14.88 -5.62 3.01
C ILE A 58 14.83 -4.66 4.20
N GLU A 59 14.69 -5.20 5.39
CA GLU A 59 14.83 -4.45 6.64
C GLU A 59 16.29 -4.15 6.96
N LEU A 60 16.60 -2.96 7.40
CA LEU A 60 17.94 -2.54 7.75
C LEU A 60 18.04 -2.17 9.24
N PRO A 61 19.14 -2.51 9.94
CA PRO A 61 20.38 -3.12 9.44
C PRO A 61 20.38 -4.66 9.41
N SER A 62 19.28 -5.30 9.85
CA SER A 62 19.18 -6.77 10.00
C SER A 62 19.41 -7.53 8.69
N ARG A 63 19.02 -6.92 7.56
CA ARG A 63 18.92 -7.51 6.23
C ARG A 63 17.89 -8.66 6.17
N SER A 64 16.88 -8.63 7.06
CA SER A 64 15.72 -9.52 6.96
C SER A 64 14.97 -9.24 5.66
N THR A 65 14.48 -10.29 5.04
CA THR A 65 13.56 -10.24 3.88
C THR A 65 12.19 -10.79 4.25
N GLU A 66 11.90 -10.82 5.55
CA GLU A 66 10.59 -11.23 6.06
C GLU A 66 9.51 -10.30 5.49
N GLY A 67 8.40 -10.86 5.06
CA GLY A 67 7.35 -10.12 4.36
C GLY A 67 7.44 -10.22 2.83
N SER A 68 8.61 -10.46 2.24
CA SER A 68 8.74 -10.59 0.78
C SER A 68 7.92 -11.75 0.23
N TRP A 69 7.17 -11.48 -0.83
CA TRP A 69 6.36 -12.50 -1.51
C TRP A 69 6.15 -12.15 -2.99
N GLN A 70 5.74 -13.13 -3.80
CA GLN A 70 5.45 -12.92 -5.21
C GLN A 70 4.28 -13.78 -5.66
N ALA A 71 3.31 -13.19 -6.35
CA ALA A 71 2.19 -13.91 -6.94
C ALA A 71 2.66 -15.03 -7.90
N GLY A 72 2.04 -16.21 -7.77
CA GLY A 72 2.40 -17.42 -8.49
C GLY A 72 3.58 -18.20 -7.90
N VAL A 73 4.10 -17.80 -6.74
CA VAL A 73 5.15 -18.52 -6.01
C VAL A 73 4.60 -18.94 -4.66
N ASN A 74 4.82 -20.21 -4.25
CA ASN A 74 4.37 -20.76 -2.96
C ASN A 74 2.84 -20.58 -2.71
N ASP A 75 2.03 -20.77 -3.75
CA ASP A 75 0.57 -20.60 -3.72
C ASP A 75 0.11 -19.17 -3.33
N ALA A 76 0.95 -18.16 -3.54
CA ALA A 76 0.56 -16.78 -3.35
C ALA A 76 -0.21 -16.24 -4.57
N ASP A 77 -1.26 -15.49 -4.32
CA ASP A 77 -2.12 -14.85 -5.32
C ASP A 77 -1.99 -13.33 -5.25
N ALA A 78 -2.10 -12.67 -6.42
CA ALA A 78 -2.21 -11.21 -6.48
C ALA A 78 -3.54 -10.74 -5.86
N GLY A 79 -3.50 -9.62 -5.15
CA GLY A 79 -4.67 -8.95 -4.60
C GLY A 79 -4.98 -7.62 -5.27
N PHE A 80 -6.06 -6.97 -4.85
CA PHE A 80 -6.41 -5.63 -5.29
C PHE A 80 -5.85 -4.60 -4.31
N ILE A 81 -5.10 -3.62 -4.78
CA ILE A 81 -4.77 -2.47 -3.94
C ILE A 81 -5.82 -1.35 -4.11
N MET A 82 -6.44 -1.28 -5.29
CA MET A 82 -7.50 -0.31 -5.56
C MET A 82 -8.49 -0.86 -6.59
N LEU A 83 -9.78 -0.85 -6.25
CA LEU A 83 -10.85 -1.16 -7.19
C LEU A 83 -11.11 0.04 -8.11
N ALA A 84 -11.41 -0.22 -9.38
CA ALA A 84 -11.75 0.83 -10.36
C ALA A 84 -13.11 1.47 -10.07
N ASP A 85 -14.07 0.70 -9.57
CA ASP A 85 -15.43 1.12 -9.24
C ASP A 85 -15.80 0.57 -7.85
N PRO A 86 -15.24 1.14 -6.76
CA PRO A 86 -15.49 0.66 -5.42
C PRO A 86 -16.90 1.01 -4.94
N HIS A 87 -17.52 0.11 -4.16
CA HIS A 87 -18.80 0.35 -3.49
C HIS A 87 -18.65 0.17 -1.98
N VAL A 88 -19.40 0.95 -1.21
CA VAL A 88 -19.42 0.80 0.25
C VAL A 88 -19.83 -0.62 0.62
N GLY A 89 -18.98 -1.27 1.40
CA GLY A 89 -19.16 -2.67 1.82
C GLY A 89 -18.34 -3.69 1.05
N ASP A 90 -17.73 -3.31 -0.09
CA ASP A 90 -16.81 -4.18 -0.81
C ASP A 90 -15.68 -4.64 0.09
N ARG A 91 -15.27 -5.92 -0.07
CA ARG A 91 -14.19 -6.56 0.67
C ARG A 91 -13.31 -7.32 -0.30
N TYR A 92 -12.01 -7.17 -0.15
CA TYR A 92 -11.04 -7.85 -1.02
C TYR A 92 -9.72 -8.08 -0.28
N TYR A 93 -8.97 -9.06 -0.75
CA TYR A 93 -7.57 -9.22 -0.35
C TYR A 93 -6.72 -8.21 -1.12
N GLN A 94 -5.87 -7.51 -0.40
CA GLN A 94 -4.81 -6.69 -0.96
C GLN A 94 -3.58 -7.56 -1.23
N GLU A 95 -3.36 -8.53 -0.35
CA GLU A 95 -2.26 -9.50 -0.40
C GLU A 95 -2.76 -10.88 0.00
N PHE A 96 -2.28 -11.90 -0.69
CA PHE A 96 -2.56 -13.26 -0.29
C PHE A 96 -1.34 -14.17 -0.52
N ALA A 97 -0.41 -14.12 0.42
CA ALA A 97 0.69 -15.06 0.56
C ALA A 97 0.57 -15.72 1.94
N ARG A 98 0.18 -16.98 1.97
CA ARG A 98 -0.20 -17.70 3.19
C ARG A 98 0.88 -17.65 4.28
N ASN A 99 0.53 -17.14 5.48
CA ASN A 99 1.40 -16.91 6.63
C ASN A 99 2.57 -15.94 6.36
N VAL A 100 2.53 -15.14 5.29
CA VAL A 100 3.53 -14.14 4.94
C VAL A 100 2.87 -12.77 4.83
N ALA A 101 1.82 -12.64 4.00
CA ALA A 101 1.06 -11.41 3.78
C ALA A 101 -0.40 -11.76 3.50
N GLU A 102 -1.33 -11.35 4.37
CA GLU A 102 -2.75 -11.69 4.28
C GLU A 102 -3.65 -10.48 4.54
N ASP A 103 -3.28 -9.35 3.94
CA ASP A 103 -3.94 -8.09 4.16
C ASP A 103 -5.24 -7.96 3.37
N GLN A 104 -6.24 -7.40 4.02
CA GLN A 104 -7.59 -7.26 3.49
C GLN A 104 -8.07 -5.83 3.67
N ALA A 105 -8.79 -5.32 2.68
CA ALA A 105 -9.47 -4.06 2.75
C ALA A 105 -10.99 -4.23 2.73
N LYS A 106 -11.67 -3.29 3.38
CA LYS A 106 -13.11 -3.08 3.29
C LYS A 106 -13.38 -1.61 2.99
N VAL A 107 -14.15 -1.33 1.95
CA VAL A 107 -14.62 0.02 1.64
C VAL A 107 -15.65 0.47 2.68
N LEU A 108 -15.38 1.57 3.37
CA LEU A 108 -16.27 2.16 4.38
C LEU A 108 -17.05 3.36 3.85
N SER A 109 -16.41 4.22 3.05
CA SER A 109 -17.01 5.45 2.53
C SER A 109 -16.35 5.84 1.21
N LEU A 110 -17.06 6.64 0.38
CA LEU A 110 -16.56 7.18 -0.89
C LEU A 110 -16.61 8.72 -0.93
N ASP A 111 -17.10 9.34 0.13
CA ASP A 111 -17.40 10.77 0.18
C ASP A 111 -16.83 11.48 1.42
N GLU A 112 -15.74 10.92 1.96
CA GLU A 112 -15.05 11.54 3.08
C GLU A 112 -14.41 12.88 2.68
N SER A 113 -14.22 13.73 3.67
CA SER A 113 -13.43 14.97 3.58
C SER A 113 -12.36 14.95 4.65
N VAL A 114 -11.09 15.05 4.24
CA VAL A 114 -9.96 15.05 5.16
C VAL A 114 -9.03 16.23 4.90
N THR A 115 -8.48 16.78 5.97
CA THR A 115 -7.46 17.84 5.88
C THR A 115 -6.13 17.31 6.35
N VAL A 116 -5.13 17.35 5.47
CA VAL A 116 -3.78 16.86 5.70
C VAL A 116 -2.80 17.98 5.32
N GLN A 117 -1.87 18.32 6.20
CA GLN A 117 -0.89 19.39 6.02
C GLN A 117 -1.51 20.73 5.54
N GLY A 118 -2.74 21.04 6.03
CA GLY A 118 -3.47 22.26 5.65
C GLY A 118 -4.17 22.20 4.30
N MET A 119 -4.09 21.11 3.57
CA MET A 119 -4.80 20.86 2.32
C MET A 119 -6.02 19.98 2.56
N THR A 120 -7.18 20.40 2.07
CA THR A 120 -8.43 19.64 2.19
C THR A 120 -8.71 18.85 0.91
N TYR A 121 -8.92 17.55 1.09
CA TYR A 121 -9.33 16.61 0.05
C TYR A 121 -10.79 16.22 0.27
N ASN A 122 -11.58 16.21 -0.81
CA ASN A 122 -12.99 15.82 -0.79
C ASN A 122 -13.24 14.60 -1.68
N ASN A 123 -14.39 13.94 -1.49
CA ASN A 123 -14.75 12.68 -2.18
C ASN A 123 -13.66 11.62 -1.97
N VAL A 124 -13.15 11.54 -0.77
CA VAL A 124 -12.05 10.64 -0.42
C VAL A 124 -12.63 9.25 -0.14
N LEU A 125 -12.05 8.24 -0.77
CA LEU A 125 -12.31 6.83 -0.45
C LEU A 125 -11.68 6.52 0.90
N LEU A 126 -12.47 5.92 1.80
CA LEU A 126 -12.03 5.37 3.06
C LEU A 126 -12.09 3.85 3.04
N THR A 127 -10.96 3.21 3.29
CA THR A 127 -10.88 1.77 3.56
C THR A 127 -10.58 1.50 5.03
N GLN A 128 -11.08 0.38 5.52
CA GLN A 128 -10.58 -0.27 6.72
C GLN A 128 -9.69 -1.43 6.30
N GLU A 129 -8.47 -1.43 6.78
CA GLU A 129 -7.48 -2.45 6.46
C GLU A 129 -7.11 -3.27 7.69
N THR A 130 -6.96 -4.58 7.49
CA THR A 130 -6.71 -5.57 8.54
C THR A 130 -5.89 -6.70 7.98
N SER A 131 -5.04 -7.30 8.81
CA SER A 131 -4.35 -8.54 8.47
C SER A 131 -4.87 -9.71 9.29
N ARG A 132 -4.94 -10.89 8.67
CA ARG A 132 -5.24 -12.13 9.40
C ARG A 132 -4.06 -12.58 10.26
N LEU A 133 -2.86 -12.13 9.91
CA LEU A 133 -1.64 -12.42 10.67
C LEU A 133 -1.54 -11.58 11.93
N ASP A 134 -2.16 -10.38 11.94
CA ASP A 134 -2.24 -9.52 13.11
C ASP A 134 -3.68 -8.98 13.33
N PRO A 135 -4.57 -9.81 13.86
CA PRO A 135 -5.99 -9.43 14.04
C PRO A 135 -6.22 -8.36 15.12
N GLY A 136 -5.16 -7.95 15.82
CA GLY A 136 -5.16 -6.87 16.80
C GLY A 136 -5.12 -5.49 16.15
N ILE A 137 -4.60 -5.37 14.95
CA ILE A 137 -4.39 -4.12 14.22
C ILE A 137 -5.57 -3.82 13.28
N VAL A 138 -6.01 -2.58 13.27
CA VAL A 138 -6.97 -2.05 12.29
C VAL A 138 -6.51 -0.67 11.88
N GLU A 139 -6.32 -0.47 10.60
CA GLU A 139 -5.96 0.81 10.00
C GLU A 139 -7.09 1.35 9.12
N HIS A 140 -7.28 2.66 9.13
CA HIS A 140 -8.11 3.39 8.19
C HIS A 140 -7.20 4.13 7.21
N LYS A 141 -7.33 3.83 5.91
CA LYS A 141 -6.60 4.54 4.85
C LYS A 141 -7.55 5.37 4.00
N TYR A 142 -7.08 6.56 3.65
CA TYR A 142 -7.83 7.56 2.91
C TYR A 142 -7.13 7.84 1.58
N TYR A 143 -7.88 7.73 0.48
CA TYR A 143 -7.37 7.89 -0.88
C TYR A 143 -8.14 8.98 -1.61
N ALA A 144 -7.45 10.05 -2.02
CA ALA A 144 -8.05 11.18 -2.73
C ALA A 144 -8.00 10.97 -4.25
N PRO A 145 -9.08 11.30 -4.99
CA PRO A 145 -9.11 11.19 -6.44
C PRO A 145 -7.97 11.97 -7.11
N GLY A 146 -7.23 11.30 -8.01
CA GLY A 146 -6.11 11.91 -8.74
C GLY A 146 -4.83 12.14 -7.93
N VAL A 147 -4.84 11.81 -6.64
CA VAL A 147 -3.68 11.94 -5.74
C VAL A 147 -3.23 10.56 -5.26
N GLY A 148 -4.15 9.72 -4.82
CA GLY A 148 -3.88 8.44 -4.18
C GLY A 148 -3.94 8.55 -2.66
N PHE A 149 -3.08 7.81 -1.95
CA PHE A 149 -3.02 7.81 -0.50
C PHE A 149 -2.69 9.21 0.05
N VAL A 150 -3.49 9.66 1.03
CA VAL A 150 -3.30 10.96 1.68
C VAL A 150 -3.19 10.86 3.20
N LEU A 151 -3.79 9.83 3.81
CA LEU A 151 -3.81 9.66 5.26
C LEU A 151 -3.99 8.19 5.63
N GLY A 152 -3.18 7.70 6.56
CA GLY A 152 -3.37 6.45 7.29
C GLY A 152 -3.52 6.73 8.78
N VAL A 153 -4.44 6.04 9.44
CA VAL A 153 -4.66 6.16 10.88
C VAL A 153 -4.89 4.78 11.46
N MET A 154 -4.03 4.35 12.36
CA MET A 154 -4.28 3.15 13.15
C MET A 154 -5.41 3.44 14.14
N VAL A 155 -6.56 2.78 13.95
CA VAL A 155 -7.76 2.99 14.78
C VAL A 155 -7.90 1.93 15.86
N LYS A 156 -7.09 0.87 15.79
CA LYS A 156 -6.97 -0.17 16.81
C LYS A 156 -5.58 -0.81 16.75
N GLY A 157 -5.00 -1.05 17.91
CA GLY A 157 -3.72 -1.75 18.08
C GLY A 157 -2.50 -0.82 18.21
N GLY A 158 -2.67 0.47 17.96
CA GLY A 158 -1.64 1.50 18.08
C GLY A 158 -2.22 2.90 17.92
N ASP A 159 -1.35 3.88 17.75
CA ASP A 159 -1.66 5.29 17.56
C ASP A 159 -0.94 5.89 16.33
N GLU A 160 -0.45 5.05 15.45
CA GLU A 160 0.28 5.45 14.25
C GLU A 160 -0.60 6.27 13.31
N ARG A 161 0.03 7.28 12.73
CA ARG A 161 -0.61 8.19 11.77
C ARG A 161 0.41 8.55 10.68
N THR A 162 0.05 8.27 9.45
CA THR A 162 0.84 8.59 8.25
C THR A 162 0.11 9.62 7.40
N GLU A 163 0.80 10.68 6.98
CA GLU A 163 0.22 11.77 6.19
C GLU A 163 1.01 12.02 4.92
N LEU A 164 0.32 12.28 3.80
CA LEU A 164 0.96 12.78 2.59
C LEU A 164 1.53 14.18 2.86
N VAL A 165 2.84 14.32 2.80
CA VAL A 165 3.55 15.59 3.00
C VAL A 165 3.81 16.31 1.67
N ARG A 166 4.15 15.55 0.63
CA ARG A 166 4.52 16.11 -0.67
C ARG A 166 4.33 15.09 -1.78
N GLN A 167 3.89 15.56 -2.94
CA GLN A 167 3.88 14.80 -4.18
C GLN A 167 4.78 15.50 -5.21
N SER A 168 5.60 14.71 -5.90
CA SER A 168 6.50 15.19 -6.95
C SER A 168 6.80 14.05 -7.94
N THR A 169 7.32 14.38 -9.11
CA THR A 169 7.90 13.35 -9.98
C THR A 169 9.21 12.86 -9.39
N CYS A 170 9.42 11.56 -9.39
CA CYS A 170 10.74 10.99 -9.09
C CYS A 170 11.50 10.70 -10.39
N SER A 171 12.81 10.83 -10.34
CA SER A 171 13.72 10.43 -11.41
C SER A 171 14.62 9.32 -10.87
N GLU A 172 14.41 8.11 -11.35
CA GLU A 172 15.38 7.00 -11.25
C GLU A 172 15.90 6.63 -12.63
#